data_1b35975eade9de498df89258dd5916bd
#
_entry.id   1b35975eade9de498df89258dd5916bd
#
_cell.length_a   1.000
_cell.length_b   1.000
_cell.length_c   1.000
_cell.angle_alpha   90.00
_cell.angle_beta   90.00
_cell.angle_gamma   90.00
#
_symmetry.space_group_name_H-M   'P 1'
#
loop_
_entity.id
_entity.type
_entity.pdbx_description
1 polymer ?
#
loop_
_entity_poly.entity_id
_entity_poly.type
_entity_poly.pdbx_seq_one_letter_code
_entity_poly.pdbx_strand_id
1 'polypeptide(L)'
;RKAGCHTSNLSRYPHADSVMLGDALAARGFAHLGNQDQRWQSECYPHPALIEIFQLRERHFYKKGRVEQKRQGQKALAKMLMRLESSPVLRLRIPGEFRFVFESAAITALRGKALKHNEDALDAVICLYIAGLYQLGHKARVFGDAVSGYIFVPQGGCLP
;
A
#
# COMPACT_ATOMS: atom_id res chain seq x y z
N ARG A 1 -17.50 1.18 4.99
CA ARG A 1 -16.33 1.78 5.67
C ARG A 1 -15.82 2.96 4.83
N LYS A 2 -15.59 4.13 5.44
CA LYS A 2 -15.18 5.34 4.71
C LYS A 2 -13.63 5.37 4.60
N ALA A 3 -13.10 5.07 3.45
CA ALA A 3 -11.65 5.11 3.19
C ALA A 3 -11.14 6.53 2.88
N GLY A 4 -12.03 7.45 2.48
CA GLY A 4 -11.67 8.83 2.14
C GLY A 4 -10.69 8.90 0.96
N CYS A 5 -10.86 8.02 -0.03
CA CYS A 5 -10.01 7.95 -1.22
C CYS A 5 -10.61 8.78 -2.33
N HIS A 6 -9.72 9.42 -3.10
CA HIS A 6 -10.06 10.10 -4.34
C HIS A 6 -9.16 9.52 -5.43
N THR A 7 -9.70 9.33 -6.63
CA THR A 7 -8.92 8.97 -7.81
C THR A 7 -7.91 10.06 -8.13
N SER A 8 -6.79 9.69 -8.74
CA SER A 8 -5.84 10.65 -9.29
C SER A 8 -6.55 11.51 -10.32
N ASN A 9 -6.41 12.83 -10.21
CA ASN A 9 -7.00 13.75 -11.19
C ASN A 9 -6.07 13.84 -12.40
N LEU A 10 -6.23 12.93 -13.35
CA LEU A 10 -5.43 12.85 -14.56
C LEU A 10 -5.56 14.11 -15.43
N SER A 11 -6.74 14.73 -15.44
CA SER A 11 -6.96 15.99 -16.17
C SER A 11 -6.13 17.14 -15.62
N ARG A 12 -5.88 17.15 -14.30
CA ARG A 12 -5.08 18.17 -13.62
C ARG A 12 -3.59 17.84 -13.60
N TYR A 13 -3.24 16.57 -13.57
CA TYR A 13 -1.86 16.07 -13.42
C TYR A 13 -1.56 14.95 -14.45
N PRO A 14 -1.64 15.23 -15.77
CA PRO A 14 -1.45 14.19 -16.80
C PRO A 14 -0.04 13.62 -16.83
N HIS A 15 0.93 14.34 -16.29
CA HIS A 15 2.34 13.95 -16.24
C HIS A 15 2.80 13.60 -14.80
N ALA A 16 1.89 13.17 -13.92
CA ALA A 16 2.29 12.69 -12.61
C ALA A 16 3.21 11.47 -12.74
N ASP A 17 4.21 11.35 -11.87
CA ASP A 17 5.18 10.24 -11.90
C ASP A 17 4.52 8.86 -11.91
N SER A 18 3.37 8.72 -11.24
CA SER A 18 2.59 7.48 -11.24
C SER A 18 1.99 7.13 -12.60
N VAL A 19 1.56 8.15 -13.38
CA VAL A 19 1.04 7.96 -14.75
C VAL A 19 2.19 7.54 -15.66
N MET A 20 3.29 8.30 -15.63
CA MET A 20 4.48 8.00 -16.43
C MET A 20 5.03 6.59 -16.13
N LEU A 21 5.02 6.16 -14.86
CA LEU A 21 5.41 4.82 -14.47
C LEU A 21 4.46 3.77 -15.06
N GLY A 22 3.14 3.99 -14.99
CA GLY A 22 2.14 3.10 -15.57
C GLY A 22 2.34 2.91 -17.09
N ASP A 23 2.53 4.02 -17.81
CA ASP A 23 2.79 4.01 -19.26
C ASP A 23 4.11 3.28 -19.59
N ALA A 24 5.18 3.53 -18.82
CA ALA A 24 6.46 2.87 -19.00
C ALA A 24 6.39 1.35 -18.73
N LEU A 25 5.56 0.92 -17.78
CA LEU A 25 5.29 -0.48 -17.51
C LEU A 25 4.46 -1.12 -18.64
N ALA A 26 3.41 -0.43 -19.12
CA ALA A 26 2.61 -0.89 -20.24
C ALA A 26 3.45 -1.08 -21.51
N ALA A 27 4.36 -0.13 -21.81
CA ALA A 27 5.31 -0.24 -22.92
C ALA A 27 6.27 -1.44 -22.79
N ARG A 28 6.47 -1.98 -21.58
CA ARG A 28 7.25 -3.20 -21.32
C ARG A 28 6.39 -4.47 -21.23
N GLY A 29 5.13 -4.39 -21.63
CA GLY A 29 4.20 -5.52 -21.68
C GLY A 29 3.54 -5.88 -20.34
N PHE A 30 3.52 -4.95 -19.36
CA PHE A 30 2.74 -5.14 -18.16
C PHE A 30 1.29 -4.73 -18.39
N ALA A 31 0.38 -5.70 -18.43
CA ALA A 31 -1.04 -5.45 -18.62
C ALA A 31 -1.71 -4.95 -17.33
N HIS A 32 -2.59 -3.97 -17.42
CA HIS A 32 -3.44 -3.54 -16.31
C HIS A 32 -4.40 -4.67 -15.92
N LEU A 33 -4.42 -5.04 -14.65
CA LEU A 33 -5.24 -6.15 -14.11
C LEU A 33 -5.06 -7.45 -14.91
N GLY A 34 -3.84 -7.68 -15.43
CA GLY A 34 -3.52 -8.86 -16.23
C GLY A 34 -3.59 -10.17 -15.43
N ASN A 35 -3.62 -11.29 -16.13
CA ASN A 35 -3.59 -12.61 -15.50
C ASN A 35 -2.26 -12.83 -14.75
N GLN A 36 -2.30 -13.64 -13.68
CA GLN A 36 -1.15 -13.92 -12.81
C GLN A 36 0.01 -14.60 -13.55
N ASP A 37 -0.24 -15.28 -14.66
CA ASP A 37 0.77 -15.93 -15.49
C ASP A 37 1.50 -14.98 -16.45
N GLN A 38 1.11 -13.72 -16.49
CA GLN A 38 1.66 -12.70 -17.38
C GLN A 38 2.33 -11.59 -16.57
N ARG A 39 3.03 -10.68 -17.26
CA ARG A 39 3.44 -9.41 -16.65
C ARG A 39 2.20 -8.54 -16.41
N TRP A 40 1.99 -8.15 -15.18
CA TRP A 40 0.84 -7.34 -14.82
C TRP A 40 1.22 -6.13 -13.95
N GLN A 41 0.37 -5.13 -13.99
CA GLN A 41 0.41 -3.99 -13.11
C GLN A 41 -0.99 -3.72 -12.55
N SER A 42 -1.06 -3.15 -11.37
CA SER A 42 -2.32 -2.75 -10.78
C SER A 42 -2.15 -1.47 -9.97
N GLU A 43 -3.09 -0.54 -10.14
CA GLU A 43 -3.16 0.63 -9.27
C GLU A 43 -3.79 0.24 -7.95
N CYS A 44 -3.08 0.49 -6.87
CA CYS A 44 -3.57 0.26 -5.51
C CYS A 44 -3.46 1.53 -4.67
N TYR A 45 -4.25 1.58 -3.61
CA TYR A 45 -4.20 2.67 -2.64
C TYR A 45 -4.10 2.08 -1.23
N PRO A 46 -3.05 2.40 -0.45
CA PRO A 46 -2.80 1.78 0.86
C PRO A 46 -3.99 1.85 1.83
N HIS A 47 -4.65 3.00 1.96
CA HIS A 47 -5.68 3.19 2.97
C HIS A 47 -6.87 2.21 2.91
N PRO A 48 -7.57 2.02 1.77
CA PRO A 48 -8.64 1.03 1.71
C PRO A 48 -8.12 -0.39 1.89
N ALA A 49 -6.92 -0.69 1.38
CA ALA A 49 -6.31 -2.00 1.57
C ALA A 49 -6.01 -2.28 3.05
N LEU A 50 -5.48 -1.31 3.80
CA LEU A 50 -5.25 -1.45 5.25
C LEU A 50 -6.55 -1.73 6.00
N ILE A 51 -7.66 -1.05 5.64
CA ILE A 51 -8.97 -1.29 6.26
C ILE A 51 -9.38 -2.76 6.07
N GLU A 52 -9.25 -3.30 4.87
CA GLU A 52 -9.64 -4.66 4.55
C GLU A 52 -8.69 -5.71 5.14
N ILE A 53 -7.38 -5.56 4.95
CA ILE A 53 -6.36 -6.51 5.40
C ILE A 53 -6.38 -6.65 6.93
N PHE A 54 -6.49 -5.53 7.66
CA PHE A 54 -6.46 -5.50 9.13
C PHE A 54 -7.84 -5.40 9.77
N GLN A 55 -8.92 -5.45 8.99
CA GLN A 55 -10.31 -5.33 9.46
C GLN A 55 -10.55 -4.10 10.34
N LEU A 56 -9.97 -2.97 9.93
CA LEU A 56 -10.10 -1.71 10.67
C LEU A 56 -11.53 -1.16 10.55
N ARG A 57 -12.01 -0.48 11.57
CA ARG A 57 -13.30 0.20 11.56
C ARG A 57 -13.29 1.44 10.67
N GLU A 58 -12.13 2.11 10.61
CA GLU A 58 -11.93 3.35 9.89
C GLU A 58 -10.49 3.45 9.36
N ARG A 59 -10.22 4.51 8.59
CA ARG A 59 -8.91 4.81 8.02
C ARG A 59 -7.87 5.03 9.11
N HIS A 60 -6.73 4.36 8.98
CA HIS A 60 -5.57 4.60 9.82
C HIS A 60 -4.81 5.86 9.39
N PHE A 61 -4.54 6.77 10.34
CA PHE A 61 -3.86 8.04 10.07
C PHE A 61 -2.37 7.93 10.41
N TYR A 62 -1.50 8.10 9.41
CA TYR A 62 -0.03 8.08 9.56
C TYR A 62 0.70 9.08 8.66
N LYS A 63 -0.02 9.75 7.74
CA LYS A 63 0.53 10.70 6.74
C LYS A 63 0.31 12.15 7.11
N LYS A 64 -0.76 12.46 7.82
CA LYS A 64 -1.21 13.83 8.12
C LYS A 64 -1.15 14.13 9.61
N GLY A 65 -1.07 15.42 9.94
CA GLY A 65 -1.03 15.90 11.32
C GLY A 65 0.35 16.40 11.76
N ARG A 66 0.49 16.68 13.04
CA ARG A 66 1.76 17.09 13.67
C ARG A 66 2.78 15.96 13.63
N VAL A 67 4.06 16.26 13.76
CA VAL A 67 5.15 15.28 13.70
C VAL A 67 4.91 14.10 14.62
N GLU A 68 4.50 14.34 15.86
CA GLU A 68 4.26 13.27 16.82
C GLU A 68 3.08 12.38 16.41
N GLN A 69 2.01 12.95 15.87
CA GLN A 69 0.87 12.19 15.35
C GLN A 69 1.29 11.28 14.17
N LYS A 70 2.14 11.79 13.27
CA LYS A 70 2.69 10.99 12.17
C LYS A 70 3.55 9.84 12.68
N ARG A 71 4.43 10.09 13.67
CA ARG A 71 5.24 9.05 14.31
C ARG A 71 4.39 7.97 14.94
N GLN A 72 3.39 8.34 15.74
CA GLN A 72 2.48 7.37 16.35
C GLN A 72 1.72 6.56 15.30
N GLY A 73 1.24 7.22 14.26
CA GLY A 73 0.59 6.55 13.12
C GLY A 73 1.53 5.57 12.42
N GLN A 74 2.77 5.97 12.12
CA GLN A 74 3.75 5.09 11.48
C GLN A 74 4.16 3.92 12.38
N LYS A 75 4.34 4.13 13.69
CA LYS A 75 4.60 3.04 14.65
C LYS A 75 3.45 2.03 14.68
N ALA A 76 2.21 2.51 14.69
CA ALA A 76 1.04 1.63 14.68
C ALA A 76 0.95 0.85 13.36
N LEU A 77 1.21 1.51 12.21
CA LEU A 77 1.27 0.85 10.90
C LEU A 77 2.38 -0.21 10.85
N ALA A 78 3.58 0.12 11.33
CA ALA A 78 4.70 -0.80 11.40
C ALA A 78 4.35 -2.07 12.20
N LYS A 79 3.72 -1.91 13.37
CA LYS A 79 3.23 -3.05 14.18
C LYS A 79 2.19 -3.89 13.45
N MET A 80 1.26 -3.26 12.73
CA MET A 80 0.27 -3.99 11.92
C MET A 80 0.96 -4.79 10.81
N LEU A 81 1.91 -4.19 10.08
CA LEU A 81 2.63 -4.87 9.00
C LEU A 81 3.46 -6.05 9.52
N MET A 82 4.14 -5.91 10.67
CA MET A 82 4.88 -7.01 11.29
C MET A 82 3.98 -8.20 11.65
N ARG A 83 2.72 -7.99 12.00
CA ARG A 83 1.77 -9.09 12.25
C ARG A 83 1.51 -9.94 11.01
N LEU A 84 1.74 -9.40 9.81
CA LEU A 84 1.61 -10.18 8.56
C LEU A 84 2.70 -11.26 8.41
N GLU A 85 3.76 -11.24 9.23
CA GLU A 85 4.74 -12.33 9.27
C GLU A 85 4.09 -13.67 9.74
N SER A 86 2.98 -13.59 10.47
CA SER A 86 2.18 -14.75 10.91
C SER A 86 0.85 -14.91 10.16
N SER A 87 0.63 -14.17 9.07
CA SER A 87 -0.61 -14.24 8.29
C SER A 87 -0.85 -15.67 7.75
N PRO A 88 -2.07 -16.22 7.91
CA PRO A 88 -2.44 -17.48 7.31
C PRO A 88 -2.69 -17.40 5.79
N VAL A 89 -2.88 -16.20 5.25
CA VAL A 89 -3.17 -15.96 3.83
C VAL A 89 -1.88 -15.82 3.03
N LEU A 90 -1.04 -14.86 3.43
CA LEU A 90 0.26 -14.58 2.82
C LEU A 90 1.21 -14.07 3.90
N ARG A 91 2.30 -14.77 4.12
CA ARG A 91 3.32 -14.36 5.08
C ARG A 91 4.22 -13.28 4.50
N LEU A 92 4.24 -12.12 5.14
CA LEU A 92 5.24 -11.10 4.86
C LEU A 92 6.58 -11.53 5.45
N ARG A 93 7.64 -11.47 4.65
CA ARG A 93 9.02 -11.68 5.15
C ARG A 93 9.75 -10.34 5.13
N ILE A 94 10.18 -9.88 6.29
CA ILE A 94 10.94 -8.65 6.44
C ILE A 94 12.41 -9.04 6.65
N PRO A 95 13.29 -8.81 5.66
CA PRO A 95 14.73 -9.07 5.83
C PRO A 95 15.31 -8.26 6.99
N GLY A 96 16.33 -8.81 7.65
CA GLY A 96 16.93 -8.21 8.86
C GLY A 96 17.40 -6.77 8.65
N GLU A 97 18.02 -6.52 7.49
CA GLU A 97 18.55 -5.21 7.08
C GLU A 97 17.47 -4.12 6.93
N PHE A 98 16.19 -4.49 6.78
CA PHE A 98 15.08 -3.54 6.66
C PHE A 98 14.23 -3.42 7.94
N ARG A 99 14.54 -4.17 9.01
CA ARG A 99 13.74 -4.16 10.24
C ARG A 99 13.73 -2.80 10.94
N PHE A 100 14.76 -1.99 10.76
CA PHE A 100 14.82 -0.64 11.33
C PHE A 100 13.65 0.26 10.90
N VAL A 101 13.08 0.06 9.70
CA VAL A 101 11.90 0.79 9.20
C VAL A 101 10.68 0.59 10.12
N PHE A 102 10.62 -0.53 10.83
CA PHE A 102 9.51 -0.94 11.69
C PHE A 102 9.76 -0.70 13.18
N GLU A 103 10.98 -0.34 13.55
CA GLU A 103 11.35 -0.17 14.96
C GLU A 103 10.81 1.12 15.56
N SER A 104 10.07 1.01 16.67
CA SER A 104 9.47 2.15 17.34
C SER A 104 10.51 3.21 17.78
N ALA A 105 11.69 2.78 18.21
CA ALA A 105 12.77 3.67 18.61
C ALA A 105 13.32 4.45 17.40
N ALA A 106 13.58 3.76 16.28
CA ALA A 106 14.03 4.36 15.04
C ALA A 106 13.01 5.39 14.54
N ILE A 107 11.72 5.02 14.43
CA ILE A 107 10.64 5.94 13.99
C ILE A 107 10.54 7.17 14.91
N THR A 108 10.73 7.01 16.22
CA THR A 108 10.69 8.13 17.17
C THR A 108 11.78 9.17 16.91
N ALA A 109 12.94 8.74 16.43
CA ALA A 109 14.07 9.64 16.14
C ALA A 109 13.88 10.41 14.80
N LEU A 110 13.03 9.94 13.89
CA LEU A 110 12.86 10.52 12.55
C LEU A 110 12.22 11.90 12.58
N ARG A 111 12.67 12.79 11.69
CA ARG A 111 12.15 14.15 11.50
C ARG A 111 12.18 14.53 10.01
N GLY A 112 11.38 15.52 9.62
CA GLY A 112 11.42 16.12 8.29
C GLY A 112 11.36 15.08 7.16
N LYS A 113 12.32 15.14 6.24
CA LYS A 113 12.39 14.22 5.10
C LYS A 113 12.58 12.77 5.50
N ALA A 114 13.35 12.47 6.56
CA ALA A 114 13.55 11.10 7.02
C ALA A 114 12.24 10.45 7.50
N LEU A 115 11.38 11.21 8.19
CA LEU A 115 10.06 10.73 8.59
C LEU A 115 9.16 10.50 7.36
N LYS A 116 9.28 11.34 6.33
CA LYS A 116 8.55 11.14 5.06
C LYS A 116 9.08 9.90 4.32
N HIS A 117 10.37 9.71 4.23
CA HIS A 117 10.95 8.51 3.60
C HIS A 117 10.51 7.21 4.29
N ASN A 118 10.41 7.22 5.62
CA ASN A 118 9.88 6.06 6.36
C ASN A 118 8.40 5.80 6.05
N GLU A 119 7.60 6.85 5.89
CA GLU A 119 6.21 6.73 5.43
C GLU A 119 6.14 6.04 4.06
N ASP A 120 6.97 6.49 3.11
CA ASP A 120 7.03 5.94 1.76
C ASP A 120 7.52 4.48 1.76
N ALA A 121 8.46 4.13 2.64
CA ALA A 121 8.92 2.75 2.82
C ALA A 121 7.80 1.85 3.36
N LEU A 122 7.02 2.29 4.35
CA LEU A 122 5.88 1.55 4.86
C LEU A 122 4.77 1.41 3.78
N ASP A 123 4.55 2.44 2.97
CA ASP A 123 3.63 2.37 1.82
C ASP A 123 4.11 1.34 0.79
N ALA A 124 5.40 1.32 0.48
CA ALA A 124 5.96 0.35 -0.45
C ALA A 124 5.77 -1.10 0.03
N VAL A 125 5.93 -1.34 1.33
CA VAL A 125 5.70 -2.68 1.92
C VAL A 125 4.24 -3.09 1.80
N ILE A 126 3.27 -2.20 2.06
CA ILE A 126 1.85 -2.55 1.89
C ILE A 126 1.50 -2.75 0.42
N CYS A 127 2.06 -1.95 -0.51
CA CYS A 127 1.88 -2.15 -1.94
C CYS A 127 2.45 -3.50 -2.41
N LEU A 128 3.62 -3.89 -1.92
CA LEU A 128 4.21 -5.21 -2.17
C LEU A 128 3.29 -6.33 -1.66
N TYR A 129 2.73 -6.19 -0.46
CA TYR A 129 1.81 -7.17 0.11
C TYR A 129 0.52 -7.28 -0.72
N ILE A 130 -0.05 -6.16 -1.17
CA ILE A 130 -1.21 -6.13 -2.08
C ILE A 130 -0.88 -6.84 -3.39
N ALA A 131 0.31 -6.61 -3.95
CA ALA A 131 0.77 -7.29 -5.16
C ALA A 131 0.87 -8.82 -4.95
N GLY A 132 1.39 -9.25 -3.81
CA GLY A 132 1.41 -10.67 -3.46
C GLY A 132 0.02 -11.29 -3.33
N LEU A 133 -0.94 -10.58 -2.74
CA LEU A 133 -2.34 -11.01 -2.67
C LEU A 133 -2.97 -11.10 -4.07
N TYR A 134 -2.67 -10.15 -4.97
CA TYR A 134 -3.09 -10.21 -6.36
C TYR A 134 -2.53 -11.46 -7.05
N GLN A 135 -1.23 -11.72 -6.91
CA GLN A 135 -0.56 -12.89 -7.49
C GLN A 135 -1.15 -14.22 -7.02
N LEU A 136 -1.63 -14.28 -5.77
CA LEU A 136 -2.31 -15.46 -5.22
C LEU A 136 -3.77 -15.61 -5.67
N GLY A 137 -4.31 -14.68 -6.47
CA GLY A 137 -5.72 -14.65 -6.81
C GLY A 137 -6.63 -14.40 -5.60
N HIS A 138 -6.11 -13.73 -4.56
CA HIS A 138 -6.90 -13.43 -3.36
C HIS A 138 -8.11 -12.56 -3.71
N LYS A 139 -9.23 -12.80 -3.03
CA LYS A 139 -10.47 -12.06 -3.25
C LYS A 139 -10.23 -10.54 -3.16
N ALA A 140 -10.72 -9.82 -4.16
CA ALA A 140 -10.56 -8.38 -4.24
C ALA A 140 -11.77 -7.70 -4.89
N ARG A 141 -11.81 -6.38 -4.78
CA ARG A 141 -12.71 -5.51 -5.53
C ARG A 141 -11.90 -4.50 -6.32
N VAL A 142 -12.26 -4.33 -7.58
CA VAL A 142 -11.77 -3.25 -8.43
C VAL A 142 -12.82 -2.14 -8.43
N PHE A 143 -12.40 -0.91 -8.15
CA PHE A 143 -13.24 0.28 -8.22
C PHE A 143 -12.78 1.09 -9.44
N GLY A 144 -13.64 1.25 -10.42
CA GLY A 144 -13.31 1.83 -11.71
C GLY A 144 -12.93 0.77 -12.75
N ASP A 145 -12.27 1.18 -13.81
CA ASP A 145 -11.84 0.32 -14.92
C ASP A 145 -10.47 0.75 -15.49
N ALA A 146 -9.86 -0.09 -16.34
CA ALA A 146 -8.53 0.16 -16.87
C ALA A 146 -8.45 1.35 -17.85
N VAL A 147 -9.59 1.84 -18.36
CA VAL A 147 -9.67 2.98 -19.31
C VAL A 147 -9.78 4.31 -18.57
N SER A 148 -10.67 4.37 -17.59
CA SER A 148 -10.97 5.60 -16.83
C SER A 148 -10.16 5.75 -15.52
N GLY A 149 -9.36 4.73 -15.19
CA GLY A 149 -8.63 4.62 -13.92
C GLY A 149 -9.37 3.75 -12.92
N TYR A 150 -8.61 3.00 -12.14
CA TYR A 150 -9.16 2.07 -11.16
C TYR A 150 -8.31 2.03 -9.89
N ILE A 151 -8.87 1.42 -8.85
CA ILE A 151 -8.13 1.06 -7.64
C ILE A 151 -8.46 -0.39 -7.31
N PHE A 152 -7.43 -1.23 -7.21
CA PHE A 152 -7.51 -2.60 -6.72
C PHE A 152 -7.46 -2.61 -5.20
N VAL A 153 -8.44 -3.26 -4.55
CA VAL A 153 -8.54 -3.38 -3.10
C VAL A 153 -8.76 -4.85 -2.71
N PRO A 154 -7.79 -5.51 -2.05
CA PRO A 154 -7.98 -6.86 -1.53
C PRO A 154 -9.13 -6.86 -0.51
N GLN A 155 -9.86 -7.96 -0.41
CA GLN A 155 -11.01 -8.08 0.50
C GLN A 155 -10.81 -9.21 1.50
N GLY A 156 -11.29 -8.99 2.72
CA GLY A 156 -11.16 -9.97 3.81
C GLY A 156 -9.90 -9.78 4.63
N GLY A 157 -9.97 -10.20 5.89
CA GLY A 157 -8.86 -10.09 6.82
C GLY A 157 -7.71 -11.04 6.44
N CYS A 158 -6.48 -10.59 6.62
CA CYS A 158 -5.27 -11.39 6.43
C CYS A 158 -4.61 -11.79 7.76
N LEU A 159 -5.24 -11.48 8.87
CA LEU A 159 -4.78 -11.86 10.21
C LEU A 159 -5.75 -12.88 10.82
N PRO A 160 -5.25 -13.72 11.76
CA PRO A 160 -6.10 -14.63 12.54
C PRO A 160 -7.17 -13.88 13.33
#